data_c02c881eb3e6dda4d63cedba79b8621d
#
_entry.id   c02c881eb3e6dda4d63cedba79b8621d
#
_cell.length_a   1.000
_cell.length_b   1.000
_cell.length_c   1.000
_cell.angle_alpha   90.00
_cell.angle_beta   90.00
_cell.angle_gamma   90.00
#
_symmetry.space_group_name_H-M   'P 1'
#
loop_
_entity.id
_entity.type
_entity.pdbx_description
1 polymer ?
#
loop_
_entity_poly.entity_id
_entity_poly.type
_entity_poly.pdbx_seq_one_letter_code
_entity_poly.pdbx_strand_id
1 'polypeptide(L)'
;MTATAAGRADGTPEPEEVARLRAEVRDLRARARAYPLISQAQGMLQERYGLAGADDAFTLMRRSSQRFNVKMRTLAGALVTTPRPDERSTVWFPRRIRHPEPALDFLPPGAEGAHSRGAVLGAVLDRTLAVVGTGMGNVQTVDRVAGGLRIERHTGLTEEFVDFFAHVGEDGTSCAQAARDVSQVTVRDVESAPVFSEPAREAVLAAGSRACHSVPLTTSAGLCVGMVSAHADRPLPELDSTRLKVLDALGAQAGHWLAWHERTVLLDALEYLHALGRAERDVARRPGR
;
A
#
# COMPACT_ATOMS: atom_id res chain seq x y z
N MET A 1 65.96 11.24 -17.03
CA MET A 1 65.07 10.13 -16.58
C MET A 1 64.15 10.73 -15.54
N THR A 2 62.99 11.19 -15.92
CA THR A 2 61.97 11.78 -15.04
C THR A 2 60.80 10.83 -15.03
N ALA A 3 60.57 10.16 -13.86
CA ALA A 3 59.41 9.30 -13.65
C ALA A 3 58.22 10.15 -13.26
N THR A 4 57.19 10.15 -14.11
CA THR A 4 55.91 10.76 -13.85
C THR A 4 55.09 9.80 -12.94
N ALA A 5 54.83 10.22 -11.70
CA ALA A 5 53.94 9.53 -10.79
C ALA A 5 52.50 9.81 -11.22
N ALA A 6 51.83 8.77 -11.68
CA ALA A 6 50.37 8.80 -11.91
C ALA A 6 49.65 8.84 -10.54
N GLY A 7 49.06 9.99 -10.20
CA GLY A 7 48.18 10.14 -9.06
C GLY A 7 46.92 9.30 -9.27
N ARG A 8 46.67 8.32 -8.39
CA ARG A 8 45.36 7.70 -8.23
C ARG A 8 44.41 8.77 -7.68
N ALA A 9 43.42 9.15 -8.46
CA ALA A 9 42.31 9.90 -7.98
C ALA A 9 41.53 9.00 -7.02
N ASP A 10 41.64 9.31 -5.72
CA ASP A 10 40.82 8.71 -4.66
C ASP A 10 39.42 9.38 -4.75
N GLY A 11 38.60 8.77 -5.57
CA GLY A 11 37.23 9.30 -5.86
C GLY A 11 36.26 8.87 -4.80
N THR A 12 36.26 9.58 -3.65
CA THR A 12 35.08 9.56 -2.77
C THR A 12 33.94 10.22 -3.54
N PRO A 13 32.82 9.52 -3.81
CA PRO A 13 31.72 10.12 -4.58
C PRO A 13 31.18 11.33 -3.88
N GLU A 14 30.91 12.42 -4.63
CA GLU A 14 30.34 13.63 -4.07
C GLU A 14 28.96 13.38 -3.43
N PRO A 15 28.56 14.13 -2.40
CA PRO A 15 27.30 13.92 -1.67
C PRO A 15 26.06 13.85 -2.60
N GLU A 16 26.01 14.63 -3.65
CA GLU A 16 24.94 14.62 -4.64
C GLU A 16 24.88 13.33 -5.46
N GLU A 17 26.03 12.77 -5.81
CA GLU A 17 26.08 11.51 -6.55
C GLU A 17 25.63 10.33 -5.69
N VAL A 18 26.01 10.32 -4.41
CA VAL A 18 25.55 9.33 -3.44
C VAL A 18 24.02 9.41 -3.26
N ALA A 19 23.48 10.63 -3.14
CA ALA A 19 22.03 10.84 -3.04
C ALA A 19 21.30 10.36 -4.29
N ARG A 20 21.82 10.66 -5.48
CA ARG A 20 21.28 10.21 -6.76
C ARG A 20 21.28 8.69 -6.88
N LEU A 21 22.41 8.04 -6.57
CA LEU A 21 22.51 6.58 -6.61
C LEU A 21 21.58 5.89 -5.61
N ARG A 22 21.41 6.45 -4.42
CA ARG A 22 20.44 5.95 -3.43
C ARG A 22 19.01 6.06 -3.95
N ALA A 23 18.65 7.18 -4.60
CA ALA A 23 17.34 7.36 -5.22
C ALA A 23 17.09 6.33 -6.33
N GLU A 24 18.09 6.09 -7.19
CA GLU A 24 18.02 5.09 -8.25
C GLU A 24 17.86 3.67 -7.71
N VAL A 25 18.63 3.31 -6.67
CA VAL A 25 18.51 2.01 -5.99
C VAL A 25 17.13 1.83 -5.38
N ARG A 26 16.57 2.86 -4.76
CA ARG A 26 15.19 2.80 -4.21
C ARG A 26 14.14 2.60 -5.30
N ASP A 27 14.24 3.32 -6.41
CA ASP A 27 13.34 3.16 -7.55
C ASP A 27 13.43 1.76 -8.17
N LEU A 28 14.66 1.26 -8.37
CA LEU A 28 14.90 -0.12 -8.84
C LEU A 28 14.30 -1.16 -7.88
N ARG A 29 14.47 -1.01 -6.58
CA ARG A 29 13.87 -1.90 -5.56
C ARG A 29 12.34 -1.82 -5.57
N ALA A 30 11.77 -0.63 -5.70
CA ALA A 30 10.31 -0.46 -5.78
C ALA A 30 9.74 -1.16 -7.03
N ARG A 31 10.42 -1.02 -8.17
CA ARG A 31 10.07 -1.73 -9.42
C ARG A 31 10.23 -3.25 -9.24
N ALA A 32 11.37 -3.70 -8.73
CA ALA A 32 11.62 -5.14 -8.50
C ALA A 32 10.55 -5.79 -7.60
N ARG A 33 10.01 -5.07 -6.63
CA ARG A 33 8.90 -5.54 -5.79
C ARG A 33 7.53 -5.57 -6.50
N ALA A 34 7.32 -4.72 -7.51
CA ALA A 34 6.04 -4.61 -8.20
C ALA A 34 5.95 -5.49 -9.45
N TYR A 35 7.03 -5.60 -10.20
CA TYR A 35 7.06 -6.30 -11.49
C TYR A 35 6.61 -7.77 -11.44
N PRO A 36 7.07 -8.60 -10.50
CA PRO A 36 6.69 -10.02 -10.51
C PRO A 36 5.17 -10.22 -10.45
N LEU A 37 4.49 -9.45 -9.62
CA LEU A 37 3.04 -9.54 -9.47
C LEU A 37 2.30 -9.05 -10.73
N ILE A 38 2.78 -7.96 -11.33
CA ILE A 38 2.20 -7.43 -12.58
C ILE A 38 2.42 -8.42 -13.73
N SER A 39 3.63 -9.00 -13.85
CA SER A 39 3.95 -10.00 -14.88
C SER A 39 3.14 -11.29 -14.71
N GLN A 40 2.92 -11.73 -13.47
CA GLN A 40 2.04 -12.86 -13.18
C GLN A 40 0.60 -12.57 -13.64
N ALA A 41 0.09 -11.39 -13.31
CA ALA A 41 -1.24 -10.95 -13.74
C ALA A 41 -1.36 -10.87 -15.27
N GLN A 42 -0.32 -10.35 -15.96
CA GLN A 42 -0.26 -10.34 -17.43
C GLN A 42 -0.33 -11.75 -18.02
N GLY A 43 0.47 -12.70 -17.49
CA GLY A 43 0.44 -14.09 -17.94
C GLY A 43 -0.93 -14.76 -17.76
N MET A 44 -1.59 -14.48 -16.62
CA MET A 44 -2.96 -14.97 -16.38
C MET A 44 -3.97 -14.41 -17.38
N LEU A 45 -3.84 -13.13 -17.77
CA LEU A 45 -4.73 -12.51 -18.76
C LEU A 45 -4.46 -13.04 -20.16
N GLN A 46 -3.19 -13.23 -20.54
CA GLN A 46 -2.82 -13.81 -21.81
C GLN A 46 -3.45 -15.20 -21.98
N GLU A 47 -3.27 -16.08 -20.99
CA GLU A 47 -3.85 -17.42 -21.00
C GLU A 47 -5.37 -17.37 -21.06
N ARG A 48 -6.00 -16.54 -20.20
CA ARG A 48 -7.46 -16.48 -20.03
C ARG A 48 -8.18 -15.98 -21.27
N TYR A 49 -7.62 -15.00 -21.96
CA TYR A 49 -8.27 -14.32 -23.10
C TYR A 49 -7.62 -14.61 -24.45
N GLY A 50 -6.55 -15.40 -24.49
CA GLY A 50 -5.83 -15.70 -25.71
C GLY A 50 -5.18 -14.47 -26.34
N LEU A 51 -4.61 -13.58 -25.52
CA LEU A 51 -3.98 -12.36 -25.99
C LEU A 51 -2.64 -12.65 -26.67
N ALA A 52 -2.28 -11.88 -27.70
CA ALA A 52 -1.08 -12.13 -28.49
C ALA A 52 0.23 -11.89 -27.73
N GLY A 53 0.23 -10.97 -26.74
CA GLY A 53 1.43 -10.64 -25.99
C GLY A 53 1.17 -10.05 -24.61
N ALA A 54 2.25 -9.89 -23.85
CA ALA A 54 2.23 -9.26 -22.52
C ALA A 54 1.81 -7.78 -22.59
N ASP A 55 2.12 -7.09 -23.68
CA ASP A 55 1.76 -5.68 -23.88
C ASP A 55 0.26 -5.47 -24.03
N ASP A 56 -0.44 -6.41 -24.67
CA ASP A 56 -1.90 -6.39 -24.76
C ASP A 56 -2.51 -6.56 -23.38
N ALA A 57 -2.04 -7.53 -22.61
CA ALA A 57 -2.47 -7.76 -21.24
C ALA A 57 -2.21 -6.51 -20.35
N PHE A 58 -1.04 -5.88 -20.49
CA PHE A 58 -0.71 -4.65 -19.78
C PHE A 58 -1.65 -3.51 -20.16
N THR A 59 -1.98 -3.41 -21.44
CA THR A 59 -2.91 -2.38 -21.94
C THR A 59 -4.30 -2.53 -21.35
N LEU A 60 -4.82 -3.76 -21.24
CA LEU A 60 -6.09 -4.03 -20.58
C LEU A 60 -6.06 -3.63 -19.10
N MET A 61 -5.00 -4.03 -18.39
CA MET A 61 -4.80 -3.67 -16.99
C MET A 61 -4.71 -2.16 -16.81
N ARG A 62 -3.95 -1.47 -17.66
CA ARG A 62 -3.81 0.00 -17.61
C ARG A 62 -5.14 0.71 -17.80
N ARG A 63 -5.95 0.30 -18.81
CA ARG A 63 -7.28 0.86 -19.06
C ARG A 63 -8.20 0.71 -17.84
N SER A 64 -8.20 -0.49 -17.21
CA SER A 64 -8.99 -0.73 -16.01
C SER A 64 -8.47 0.08 -14.81
N SER A 65 -7.18 0.06 -14.56
CA SER A 65 -6.50 0.84 -13.50
C SER A 65 -6.83 2.33 -13.58
N GLN A 66 -6.73 2.92 -14.79
CA GLN A 66 -7.03 4.34 -15.03
C GLN A 66 -8.51 4.66 -14.86
N ARG A 67 -9.42 3.81 -15.40
CA ARG A 67 -10.86 4.05 -15.33
C ARG A 67 -11.38 4.07 -13.89
N PHE A 68 -10.85 3.21 -13.02
CA PHE A 68 -11.30 3.07 -11.64
C PHE A 68 -10.36 3.72 -10.62
N ASN A 69 -9.32 4.42 -11.07
CA ASN A 69 -8.30 5.04 -10.22
C ASN A 69 -7.72 4.06 -9.19
N VAL A 70 -7.44 2.83 -9.62
CA VAL A 70 -6.84 1.76 -8.81
C VAL A 70 -5.38 1.60 -9.19
N LYS A 71 -4.46 1.58 -8.22
CA LYS A 71 -3.04 1.34 -8.49
C LYS A 71 -2.87 0.02 -9.25
N MET A 72 -2.02 0.00 -10.28
CA MET A 72 -1.74 -1.19 -11.12
C MET A 72 -1.40 -2.43 -10.29
N ARG A 73 -0.54 -2.28 -9.26
CA ARG A 73 -0.18 -3.38 -8.36
C ARG A 73 -1.39 -3.90 -7.57
N THR A 74 -2.29 -3.03 -7.12
CA THR A 74 -3.50 -3.42 -6.39
C THR A 74 -4.44 -4.22 -7.29
N LEU A 75 -4.61 -3.77 -8.55
CA LEU A 75 -5.40 -4.49 -9.55
C LEU A 75 -4.77 -5.85 -9.88
N ALA A 76 -3.45 -5.91 -10.06
CA ALA A 76 -2.70 -7.15 -10.30
C ALA A 76 -2.87 -8.13 -9.13
N GLY A 77 -2.73 -7.66 -7.89
CA GLY A 77 -2.93 -8.48 -6.70
C GLY A 77 -4.34 -9.05 -6.61
N ALA A 78 -5.35 -8.22 -6.88
CA ALA A 78 -6.74 -8.67 -6.92
C ALA A 78 -6.97 -9.71 -8.02
N LEU A 79 -6.40 -9.53 -9.20
CA LEU A 79 -6.50 -10.49 -10.30
C LEU A 79 -5.91 -11.86 -9.95
N VAL A 80 -4.75 -11.86 -9.28
CA VAL A 80 -4.03 -13.09 -8.89
C VAL A 80 -4.76 -13.83 -7.77
N THR A 81 -5.35 -13.10 -6.81
CA THR A 81 -6.00 -13.70 -5.63
C THR A 81 -7.49 -14.00 -5.82
N THR A 82 -8.11 -13.47 -6.88
CA THR A 82 -9.54 -13.70 -7.15
C THR A 82 -9.74 -14.95 -8.00
N PRO A 83 -10.69 -15.83 -7.65
CA PRO A 83 -11.02 -17.01 -8.47
C PRO A 83 -11.31 -16.65 -9.93
N ARG A 84 -10.92 -17.53 -10.83
CA ARG A 84 -11.17 -17.37 -12.27
C ARG A 84 -12.67 -17.22 -12.55
N PRO A 85 -13.10 -16.30 -13.45
CA PRO A 85 -14.50 -16.24 -13.89
C PRO A 85 -14.87 -17.51 -14.67
N ASP A 86 -16.14 -17.85 -14.67
CA ASP A 86 -16.66 -18.89 -15.57
C ASP A 86 -16.44 -18.44 -17.03
N GLU A 87 -15.85 -19.29 -17.85
CA GLU A 87 -15.52 -18.99 -19.25
C GLU A 87 -16.76 -18.67 -20.11
N ARG A 88 -17.92 -19.23 -19.74
CA ARG A 88 -19.20 -19.00 -20.40
C ARG A 88 -19.92 -17.76 -19.91
N SER A 89 -19.56 -17.25 -18.73
CA SER A 89 -20.20 -16.09 -18.16
C SER A 89 -19.73 -14.80 -18.83
N THR A 90 -20.65 -13.91 -19.08
CA THR A 90 -20.35 -12.54 -19.52
C THR A 90 -19.95 -11.64 -18.35
N VAL A 91 -20.22 -12.07 -17.11
CA VAL A 91 -20.02 -11.36 -15.86
C VAL A 91 -19.08 -12.15 -14.97
N TRP A 92 -18.09 -11.51 -14.36
CA TRP A 92 -17.19 -12.20 -13.43
C TRP A 92 -17.87 -12.51 -12.10
N PHE A 93 -18.69 -11.56 -11.61
CA PHE A 93 -19.34 -11.65 -10.29
C PHE A 93 -20.87 -11.61 -10.41
N PRO A 94 -21.57 -12.68 -10.91
CA PRO A 94 -22.98 -12.63 -11.32
C PRO A 94 -23.97 -12.41 -10.16
N ARG A 95 -23.55 -12.61 -8.90
CA ARG A 95 -24.43 -12.45 -7.72
C ARG A 95 -23.95 -11.37 -6.75
N ARG A 96 -23.07 -10.48 -7.22
CA ARG A 96 -22.50 -9.45 -6.34
C ARG A 96 -23.54 -8.37 -6.00
N ILE A 97 -23.67 -8.11 -4.71
CA ILE A 97 -24.45 -6.97 -4.21
C ILE A 97 -23.50 -5.77 -4.06
N ARG A 98 -23.87 -4.63 -4.65
CA ARG A 98 -23.16 -3.37 -4.47
C ARG A 98 -23.79 -2.61 -3.31
N HIS A 99 -22.97 -2.25 -2.34
CA HIS A 99 -23.37 -1.41 -1.23
C HIS A 99 -22.96 0.05 -1.50
N PRO A 100 -23.71 1.03 -1.00
CA PRO A 100 -23.28 2.43 -1.07
C PRO A 100 -21.97 2.64 -0.32
N GLU A 101 -21.27 3.71 -0.69
CA GLU A 101 -20.03 4.10 -0.01
C GLU A 101 -20.32 4.43 1.45
N PRO A 102 -19.52 3.87 2.40
CA PRO A 102 -19.66 4.24 3.82
C PRO A 102 -19.31 5.70 4.04
N ALA A 103 -20.06 6.37 4.93
CA ALA A 103 -19.73 7.71 5.37
C ALA A 103 -18.40 7.74 6.13
N LEU A 104 -17.67 8.83 5.99
CA LEU A 104 -16.37 9.08 6.64
C LEU A 104 -16.43 10.44 7.34
N ASP A 105 -16.63 10.43 8.66
CA ASP A 105 -16.81 11.66 9.45
C ASP A 105 -15.54 12.52 9.54
N PHE A 106 -14.39 11.95 9.19
CA PHE A 106 -13.10 12.63 9.19
C PHE A 106 -12.78 13.32 7.85
N LEU A 107 -13.61 13.17 6.83
CA LEU A 107 -13.52 13.91 5.58
C LEU A 107 -14.48 15.11 5.58
N PRO A 108 -14.11 16.22 4.91
CA PRO A 108 -14.99 17.36 4.82
C PRO A 108 -16.29 16.97 4.09
N PRO A 109 -17.46 17.44 4.56
CA PRO A 109 -18.73 17.25 3.84
C PRO A 109 -18.67 17.96 2.48
N GLY A 110 -19.18 17.32 1.44
CA GLY A 110 -19.35 17.95 0.13
C GLY A 110 -18.44 17.43 -0.99
N ALA A 111 -17.69 16.37 -0.80
CA ALA A 111 -17.05 15.66 -1.91
C ALA A 111 -18.14 14.89 -2.70
N GLU A 112 -18.65 15.50 -3.78
CA GLU A 112 -19.53 14.79 -4.71
C GLU A 112 -18.77 13.66 -5.40
N GLY A 113 -19.21 12.43 -5.24
CA GLY A 113 -18.62 11.22 -5.84
C GLY A 113 -17.86 10.34 -4.85
N ALA A 114 -17.51 9.12 -5.31
CA ALA A 114 -16.76 8.19 -4.50
C ALA A 114 -15.35 8.74 -4.20
N HIS A 115 -14.96 8.68 -2.93
CA HIS A 115 -13.63 9.12 -2.52
C HIS A 115 -12.52 8.27 -3.16
N SER A 116 -11.42 8.89 -3.56
CA SER A 116 -10.27 8.12 -4.01
C SER A 116 -9.58 7.45 -2.81
N ARG A 117 -9.10 6.21 -3.00
CA ARG A 117 -8.36 5.50 -1.95
C ARG A 117 -7.19 6.31 -1.40
N GLY A 118 -6.51 7.07 -2.27
CA GLY A 118 -5.42 7.95 -1.86
C GLY A 118 -5.88 9.11 -0.96
N ALA A 119 -7.04 9.70 -1.23
CA ALA A 119 -7.59 10.78 -0.41
C ALA A 119 -8.00 10.27 0.98
N VAL A 120 -8.67 9.12 1.04
CA VAL A 120 -9.07 8.51 2.32
C VAL A 120 -7.85 8.16 3.19
N LEU A 121 -6.83 7.49 2.61
CA LEU A 121 -5.61 7.15 3.34
C LEU A 121 -4.83 8.40 3.78
N GLY A 122 -4.84 9.47 2.98
CA GLY A 122 -4.26 10.76 3.37
C GLY A 122 -4.96 11.36 4.58
N ALA A 123 -6.28 11.46 4.52
CA ALA A 123 -7.07 12.02 5.61
C ALA A 123 -6.96 11.21 6.92
N VAL A 124 -6.91 9.87 6.81
CA VAL A 124 -6.63 8.99 7.96
C VAL A 124 -5.28 9.33 8.61
N LEU A 125 -4.23 9.47 7.80
CA LEU A 125 -2.91 9.84 8.28
C LEU A 125 -2.94 11.20 8.95
N ASP A 126 -3.42 12.23 8.27
CA ASP A 126 -3.44 13.61 8.76
C ASP A 126 -4.23 13.72 10.08
N ARG A 127 -5.38 13.02 10.15
CA ARG A 127 -6.21 13.03 11.37
C ARG A 127 -5.53 12.31 12.54
N THR A 128 -4.89 11.16 12.26
CA THR A 128 -4.12 10.44 13.29
C THR A 128 -2.99 11.31 13.85
N LEU A 129 -2.22 11.93 12.97
CA LEU A 129 -1.12 12.81 13.37
C LEU A 129 -1.60 14.00 14.20
N ALA A 130 -2.72 14.61 13.82
CA ALA A 130 -3.32 15.71 14.57
C ALA A 130 -3.77 15.27 15.97
N VAL A 131 -4.37 14.08 16.13
CA VAL A 131 -4.81 13.56 17.44
C VAL A 131 -3.62 13.21 18.34
N VAL A 132 -2.57 12.60 17.78
CA VAL A 132 -1.35 12.24 18.53
C VAL A 132 -0.49 13.47 18.81
N GLY A 133 -0.52 14.49 17.96
CA GLY A 133 0.26 15.73 18.10
C GLY A 133 1.68 15.60 17.52
N THR A 134 1.81 15.00 16.33
CA THR A 134 3.09 14.82 15.64
C THR A 134 2.97 15.11 14.14
N GLY A 135 4.11 15.31 13.46
CA GLY A 135 4.19 15.55 12.02
C GLY A 135 4.73 14.34 11.22
N MET A 136 5.06 13.23 11.88
CA MET A 136 5.64 12.04 11.24
C MET A 136 4.70 10.84 11.31
N GLY A 137 4.53 10.13 10.21
CA GLY A 137 3.73 8.91 10.23
C GLY A 137 3.55 8.25 8.88
N ASN A 138 2.90 7.09 8.90
CA ASN A 138 2.58 6.33 7.70
C ASN A 138 1.24 5.60 7.82
N VAL A 139 0.67 5.28 6.66
CA VAL A 139 -0.45 4.34 6.54
C VAL A 139 0.02 3.14 5.74
N GLN A 140 -0.27 1.97 6.26
CA GLN A 140 0.00 0.68 5.64
C GLN A 140 -1.31 -0.06 5.38
N THR A 141 -1.33 -0.90 4.35
CA THR A 141 -2.44 -1.82 4.09
C THR A 141 -1.94 -3.25 3.98
N VAL A 142 -2.79 -4.21 4.30
CA VAL A 142 -2.46 -5.63 4.17
C VAL A 142 -2.15 -5.97 2.72
N ASP A 143 -1.00 -6.58 2.48
CA ASP A 143 -0.63 -7.17 1.19
C ASP A 143 -1.08 -8.63 1.15
N ARG A 144 -2.19 -8.89 0.48
CA ARG A 144 -2.80 -10.24 0.44
C ARG A 144 -1.99 -11.24 -0.38
N VAL A 145 -1.04 -10.79 -1.18
CA VAL A 145 -0.19 -11.65 -2.02
C VAL A 145 1.10 -12.03 -1.29
N ALA A 146 1.78 -11.03 -0.74
CA ALA A 146 3.05 -11.23 -0.05
C ALA A 146 2.88 -11.53 1.46
N GLY A 147 1.67 -11.33 1.99
CA GLY A 147 1.44 -11.29 3.44
C GLY A 147 1.90 -9.96 4.05
N GLY A 148 1.68 -9.77 5.36
CA GLY A 148 2.14 -8.60 6.10
C GLY A 148 1.51 -7.27 5.67
N LEU A 149 2.19 -6.18 5.98
CA LEU A 149 1.73 -4.80 5.74
C LEU A 149 2.65 -4.09 4.75
N ARG A 150 2.09 -3.20 3.94
CA ARG A 150 2.84 -2.39 2.97
C ARG A 150 2.47 -0.92 3.09
N ILE A 151 3.51 -0.05 3.10
CA ILE A 151 3.32 1.41 3.14
C ILE A 151 2.60 1.87 1.87
N GLU A 152 1.53 2.63 2.07
CA GLU A 152 0.74 3.28 1.01
C GLU A 152 0.92 4.80 0.98
N ARG A 153 1.09 5.42 2.16
CA ARG A 153 1.37 6.84 2.33
C ARG A 153 2.23 7.07 3.57
N HIS A 154 3.00 8.13 3.53
CA HIS A 154 3.81 8.60 4.67
C HIS A 154 3.97 10.12 4.61
N THR A 155 4.36 10.70 5.73
CA THR A 155 4.79 12.10 5.86
C THR A 155 5.82 12.21 6.98
N GLY A 156 6.78 13.12 6.83
CA GLY A 156 7.80 13.39 7.83
C GLY A 156 8.81 12.28 8.11
N LEU A 157 8.73 11.14 7.40
CA LEU A 157 9.64 10.00 7.52
C LEU A 157 10.69 10.03 6.41
N THR A 158 11.91 9.57 6.72
CA THR A 158 13.00 9.50 5.74
C THR A 158 12.73 8.46 4.67
N GLU A 159 13.39 8.62 3.52
CA GLU A 159 13.25 7.66 2.42
C GLU A 159 13.85 6.29 2.79
N GLU A 160 14.91 6.26 3.59
CA GLU A 160 15.50 5.04 4.12
C GLU A 160 14.52 4.28 5.01
N PHE A 161 13.75 4.97 5.85
CA PHE A 161 12.67 4.38 6.63
C PHE A 161 11.62 3.75 5.71
N VAL A 162 11.17 4.51 4.71
CA VAL A 162 10.14 4.04 3.77
C VAL A 162 10.60 2.84 2.96
N ASP A 163 11.88 2.80 2.56
CA ASP A 163 12.43 1.64 1.84
C ASP A 163 12.58 0.42 2.74
N PHE A 164 13.06 0.59 3.98
CA PHE A 164 13.19 -0.48 4.97
C PHE A 164 11.82 -1.10 5.31
N PHE A 165 10.83 -0.26 5.61
CA PHE A 165 9.48 -0.67 5.97
C PHE A 165 8.50 -0.72 4.77
N ALA A 166 9.00 -0.72 3.53
CA ALA A 166 8.16 -0.86 2.35
C ALA A 166 7.25 -2.10 2.41
N HIS A 167 7.73 -3.14 3.11
CA HIS A 167 6.97 -4.33 3.48
C HIS A 167 7.36 -4.73 4.92
N VAL A 168 6.36 -4.89 5.77
CA VAL A 168 6.50 -5.31 7.18
C VAL A 168 5.89 -6.70 7.32
N GLY A 169 6.68 -7.65 7.81
CA GLY A 169 6.21 -9.00 8.12
C GLY A 169 5.27 -9.05 9.33
N GLU A 170 5.12 -10.23 9.89
CA GLU A 170 4.19 -10.48 11.00
C GLU A 170 4.73 -10.08 12.37
N ASP A 171 6.05 -9.85 12.50
CA ASP A 171 6.72 -9.59 13.76
C ASP A 171 7.74 -8.45 13.69
N GLY A 172 8.28 -8.07 14.85
CA GLY A 172 9.42 -7.18 14.99
C GLY A 172 9.13 -5.70 14.87
N THR A 173 7.85 -5.29 14.91
CA THR A 173 7.44 -3.87 14.88
C THR A 173 6.13 -3.66 15.65
N SER A 174 5.88 -2.42 16.11
CA SER A 174 4.62 -2.05 16.77
C SER A 174 3.40 -2.18 15.84
N CYS A 175 3.56 -1.90 14.54
CA CYS A 175 2.48 -2.05 13.57
C CYS A 175 2.16 -3.52 13.30
N ALA A 176 3.15 -4.42 13.25
CA ALA A 176 2.91 -5.86 13.14
C ALA A 176 2.18 -6.41 14.37
N GLN A 177 2.62 -6.00 15.58
CA GLN A 177 1.92 -6.37 16.81
C GLN A 177 0.47 -5.86 16.81
N ALA A 178 0.25 -4.57 16.53
CA ALA A 178 -1.08 -3.98 16.51
C ALA A 178 -2.01 -4.63 15.47
N ALA A 179 -1.46 -5.04 14.31
CA ALA A 179 -2.22 -5.76 13.29
C ALA A 179 -2.63 -7.17 13.74
N ARG A 180 -1.73 -7.89 14.40
CA ARG A 180 -1.97 -9.23 14.92
C ARG A 180 -2.97 -9.23 16.08
N ASP A 181 -2.80 -8.30 17.03
CA ASP A 181 -3.61 -8.21 18.24
C ASP A 181 -4.93 -7.43 17.99
N VAL A 182 -5.07 -6.84 16.82
CA VAL A 182 -6.20 -5.96 16.41
C VAL A 182 -6.50 -4.90 17.49
N SER A 183 -5.44 -4.30 18.01
CA SER A 183 -5.50 -3.32 19.10
C SER A 183 -4.48 -2.21 18.90
N GLN A 184 -4.74 -1.02 19.50
CA GLN A 184 -3.76 0.07 19.47
C GLN A 184 -2.51 -0.32 20.26
N VAL A 185 -1.32 0.00 19.71
CA VAL A 185 -0.03 -0.20 20.38
C VAL A 185 0.69 1.12 20.52
N THR A 186 0.99 1.51 21.76
CA THR A 186 1.81 2.69 22.06
C THR A 186 3.20 2.25 22.51
N VAL A 187 4.22 2.71 21.79
CA VAL A 187 5.62 2.61 22.18
C VAL A 187 6.08 3.99 22.63
N ARG A 188 6.32 4.14 23.93
CA ARG A 188 6.72 5.43 24.53
C ARG A 188 8.19 5.74 24.29
N ASP A 189 9.02 4.72 24.19
CA ASP A 189 10.45 4.82 23.90
C ASP A 189 10.89 3.62 23.06
N VAL A 190 11.26 3.89 21.82
CA VAL A 190 11.69 2.87 20.83
C VAL A 190 13.00 2.21 21.27
N GLU A 191 13.88 2.93 21.95
CA GLU A 191 15.20 2.45 22.33
C GLU A 191 15.12 1.23 23.26
N SER A 192 14.16 1.26 24.19
CA SER A 192 13.97 0.21 25.20
C SER A 192 12.83 -0.78 24.90
N ALA A 193 12.01 -0.52 23.87
CA ALA A 193 10.81 -1.30 23.62
C ALA A 193 11.14 -2.70 23.04
N PRO A 194 10.66 -3.80 23.67
CA PRO A 194 10.97 -5.15 23.24
C PRO A 194 10.25 -5.58 21.95
N VAL A 195 9.27 -4.82 21.49
CA VAL A 195 8.47 -5.13 20.30
C VAL A 195 9.27 -5.02 18.99
N PHE A 196 10.38 -4.25 19.00
CA PHE A 196 11.20 -4.08 17.82
C PHE A 196 12.32 -5.13 17.75
N SER A 197 12.47 -5.74 16.57
CA SER A 197 13.71 -6.41 16.21
C SER A 197 14.86 -5.38 16.14
N GLU A 198 16.09 -5.80 16.33
CA GLU A 198 17.22 -4.86 16.33
C GLU A 198 17.33 -4.05 15.01
N PRO A 199 17.24 -4.66 13.80
CA PRO A 199 17.29 -3.90 12.57
C PRO A 199 16.12 -2.90 12.43
N ALA A 200 14.92 -3.27 12.90
CA ALA A 200 13.77 -2.37 12.87
C ALA A 200 13.93 -1.20 13.84
N ARG A 201 14.48 -1.44 15.04
CA ARG A 201 14.82 -0.42 16.03
C ARG A 201 15.81 0.58 15.46
N GLU A 202 16.90 0.10 14.89
CA GLU A 202 17.91 0.94 14.26
C GLU A 202 17.32 1.83 13.15
N ALA A 203 16.51 1.25 12.28
CA ALA A 203 15.86 1.98 11.19
C ALA A 203 14.88 3.05 11.69
N VAL A 204 14.11 2.76 12.75
CA VAL A 204 13.18 3.71 13.37
C VAL A 204 13.93 4.86 14.04
N LEU A 205 15.00 4.56 14.81
CA LEU A 205 15.82 5.56 15.48
C LEU A 205 16.60 6.42 14.49
N ALA A 206 17.14 5.82 13.42
CA ALA A 206 17.85 6.55 12.36
C ALA A 206 16.93 7.54 11.61
N ALA A 207 15.63 7.25 11.51
CA ALA A 207 14.63 8.16 10.97
C ALA A 207 14.22 9.28 11.95
N GLY A 208 14.84 9.36 13.13
CA GLY A 208 14.51 10.34 14.16
C GLY A 208 13.28 10.03 14.98
N SER A 209 12.71 8.84 14.85
CA SER A 209 11.53 8.44 15.63
C SER A 209 11.95 7.83 16.97
N ARG A 210 11.53 8.45 18.07
CA ARG A 210 11.78 7.99 19.44
C ARG A 210 10.59 7.30 20.07
N ALA A 211 9.40 7.57 19.58
CA ALA A 211 8.16 6.96 20.06
C ALA A 211 7.20 6.75 18.88
N CYS A 212 6.26 5.83 19.01
CA CYS A 212 5.22 5.66 18.03
C CYS A 212 3.92 5.16 18.63
N HIS A 213 2.82 5.41 17.91
CA HIS A 213 1.50 4.92 18.23
C HIS A 213 0.86 4.33 16.97
N SER A 214 0.50 3.06 17.01
CA SER A 214 -0.04 2.30 15.89
C SER A 214 -1.51 1.96 16.12
N VAL A 215 -2.36 2.26 15.13
CA VAL A 215 -3.82 2.07 15.18
C VAL A 215 -4.25 1.14 14.05
N PRO A 216 -4.91 0.00 14.33
CA PRO A 216 -5.39 -0.89 13.30
C PRO A 216 -6.59 -0.31 12.55
N LEU A 217 -6.62 -0.48 11.24
CA LEU A 217 -7.76 -0.19 10.39
C LEU A 217 -8.60 -1.46 10.28
N THR A 218 -9.77 -1.48 10.91
CA THR A 218 -10.56 -2.70 11.10
C THR A 218 -11.86 -2.70 10.34
N THR A 219 -12.23 -3.85 9.79
CA THR A 219 -13.56 -4.05 9.19
C THR A 219 -14.63 -4.20 10.27
N SER A 220 -15.90 -4.14 9.88
CA SER A 220 -17.03 -4.45 10.80
C SER A 220 -17.01 -5.88 11.35
N ALA A 221 -16.27 -6.79 10.71
CA ALA A 221 -16.05 -8.15 11.20
C ALA A 221 -14.82 -8.28 12.11
N GLY A 222 -14.18 -7.17 12.48
CA GLY A 222 -12.98 -7.17 13.35
C GLY A 222 -11.69 -7.60 12.65
N LEU A 223 -11.65 -7.66 11.31
CA LEU A 223 -10.43 -8.02 10.58
C LEU A 223 -9.57 -6.77 10.35
N CYS A 224 -8.28 -6.86 10.63
CA CYS A 224 -7.32 -5.83 10.29
C CYS A 224 -7.07 -5.83 8.76
N VAL A 225 -7.28 -4.68 8.11
CA VAL A 225 -7.04 -4.48 6.68
C VAL A 225 -5.93 -3.44 6.42
N GLY A 226 -5.40 -2.86 7.47
CA GLY A 226 -4.31 -1.89 7.41
C GLY A 226 -3.97 -1.34 8.77
N MET A 227 -3.01 -0.43 8.79
CA MET A 227 -2.50 0.25 9.97
C MET A 227 -2.27 1.72 9.66
N VAL A 228 -2.45 2.59 10.64
CA VAL A 228 -1.88 3.93 10.63
C VAL A 228 -0.97 4.08 11.84
N SER A 229 0.24 4.58 11.63
CA SER A 229 1.24 4.79 12.70
C SER A 229 1.69 6.23 12.72
N ALA A 230 1.57 6.86 13.89
CA ALA A 230 2.15 8.15 14.20
C ALA A 230 3.51 7.93 14.88
N HIS A 231 4.53 8.68 14.46
CA HIS A 231 5.89 8.64 14.98
C HIS A 231 6.21 10.00 15.62
N ALA A 232 7.03 10.00 16.68
CA ALA A 232 7.45 11.22 17.36
C ALA A 232 8.97 11.22 17.60
N ASP A 233 9.59 12.40 17.52
CA ASP A 233 11.03 12.63 17.77
C ASP A 233 11.40 12.63 19.26
N ARG A 234 10.42 12.50 20.13
CA ARG A 234 10.53 12.48 21.59
C ARG A 234 9.54 11.47 22.18
N PRO A 235 9.73 11.07 23.45
CA PRO A 235 8.77 10.19 24.12
C PRO A 235 7.35 10.77 24.07
N LEU A 236 6.38 9.91 23.72
CA LEU A 236 4.97 10.30 23.67
C LEU A 236 4.41 10.37 25.09
N PRO A 237 3.65 11.43 25.43
CA PRO A 237 2.85 11.43 26.64
C PRO A 237 1.80 10.34 26.57
N GLU A 238 1.24 9.96 27.70
CA GLU A 238 0.11 9.05 27.75
C GLU A 238 -1.08 9.66 27.01
N LEU A 239 -1.60 8.92 26.02
CA LEU A 239 -2.81 9.31 25.32
C LEU A 239 -4.00 9.05 26.25
N ASP A 240 -4.80 10.07 26.49
CA ASP A 240 -6.00 9.93 27.29
C ASP A 240 -7.06 9.05 26.59
N SER A 241 -8.02 8.57 27.38
CA SER A 241 -9.07 7.67 26.87
C SER A 241 -9.93 8.28 25.76
N THR A 242 -10.06 9.61 25.71
CA THR A 242 -10.80 10.31 24.66
C THR A 242 -10.06 10.23 23.32
N ARG A 243 -8.75 10.50 23.31
CA ARG A 243 -7.91 10.38 22.13
C ARG A 243 -7.86 8.94 21.62
N LEU A 244 -7.70 7.96 22.52
CA LEU A 244 -7.72 6.54 22.13
C LEU A 244 -9.04 6.15 21.47
N LYS A 245 -10.20 6.58 22.01
CA LYS A 245 -11.51 6.33 21.41
C LYS A 245 -11.67 7.01 20.05
N VAL A 246 -11.16 8.22 19.87
CA VAL A 246 -11.18 8.91 18.56
C VAL A 246 -10.35 8.13 17.53
N LEU A 247 -9.19 7.61 17.91
CA LEU A 247 -8.34 6.81 17.04
C LEU A 247 -8.96 5.45 16.71
N ASP A 248 -9.64 4.80 17.67
CA ASP A 248 -10.39 3.56 17.39
C ASP A 248 -11.52 3.80 16.38
N ALA A 249 -12.31 4.88 16.57
CA ALA A 249 -13.39 5.23 15.65
C ALA A 249 -12.86 5.54 14.24
N LEU A 250 -11.73 6.27 14.15
CA LEU A 250 -11.07 6.56 12.89
C LEU A 250 -10.60 5.29 12.18
N GLY A 251 -9.94 4.38 12.93
CA GLY A 251 -9.47 3.10 12.42
C GLY A 251 -10.60 2.20 11.91
N ALA A 252 -11.71 2.15 12.67
CA ALA A 252 -12.90 1.38 12.29
C ALA A 252 -13.58 1.94 11.02
N GLN A 253 -13.79 3.27 10.93
CA GLN A 253 -14.38 3.90 9.74
C GLN A 253 -13.50 3.67 8.50
N ALA A 254 -12.19 3.91 8.62
CA ALA A 254 -11.25 3.73 7.53
C ALA A 254 -11.16 2.26 7.07
N GLY A 255 -11.11 1.33 8.01
CA GLY A 255 -11.07 -0.10 7.70
C GLY A 255 -12.36 -0.61 7.06
N HIS A 256 -13.51 -0.13 7.51
CA HIS A 256 -14.81 -0.44 6.90
C HIS A 256 -14.87 0.09 5.45
N TRP A 257 -14.43 1.33 5.22
CA TRP A 257 -14.35 1.92 3.89
C TRP A 257 -13.38 1.17 2.97
N LEU A 258 -12.20 0.78 3.46
CA LEU A 258 -11.23 0.00 2.68
C LEU A 258 -11.83 -1.35 2.25
N ALA A 259 -12.55 -2.03 3.14
CA ALA A 259 -13.22 -3.28 2.81
C ALA A 259 -14.35 -3.08 1.78
N TRP A 260 -15.10 -1.98 1.87
CA TRP A 260 -16.09 -1.59 0.86
C TRP A 260 -15.41 -1.32 -0.50
N HIS A 261 -14.33 -0.55 -0.52
CA HIS A 261 -13.59 -0.22 -1.72
C HIS A 261 -13.08 -1.50 -2.43
N GLU A 262 -12.54 -2.46 -1.69
CA GLU A 262 -12.12 -3.76 -2.23
C GLU A 262 -13.30 -4.55 -2.83
N ARG A 263 -14.44 -4.58 -2.16
CA ARG A 263 -15.64 -5.32 -2.60
C ARG A 263 -16.44 -4.61 -3.68
N THR A 264 -16.21 -3.33 -3.89
CA THR A 264 -16.97 -2.52 -4.86
C THR A 264 -16.05 -2.03 -5.97
N VAL A 265 -15.23 -1.03 -5.73
CA VAL A 265 -14.41 -0.39 -6.78
C VAL A 265 -13.43 -1.37 -7.42
N LEU A 266 -12.75 -2.19 -6.61
CA LEU A 266 -11.76 -3.12 -7.12
C LEU A 266 -12.40 -4.28 -7.90
N LEU A 267 -13.55 -4.80 -7.44
CA LEU A 267 -14.28 -5.82 -8.19
C LEU A 267 -14.92 -5.25 -9.46
N ASP A 268 -15.35 -3.98 -9.47
CA ASP A 268 -15.80 -3.30 -10.70
C ASP A 268 -14.67 -3.14 -11.71
N ALA A 269 -13.45 -2.87 -11.23
CA ALA A 269 -12.27 -2.81 -12.08
C ALA A 269 -11.94 -4.18 -12.71
N LEU A 270 -12.05 -5.28 -11.94
CA LEU A 270 -11.89 -6.65 -12.45
C LEU A 270 -13.00 -7.03 -13.45
N GLU A 271 -14.24 -6.66 -13.17
CA GLU A 271 -15.39 -6.87 -14.06
C GLU A 271 -15.18 -6.17 -15.41
N TYR A 272 -14.75 -4.91 -15.38
CA TYR A 272 -14.44 -4.16 -16.58
C TYR A 272 -13.26 -4.77 -17.36
N LEU A 273 -12.22 -5.19 -16.66
CA LEU A 273 -11.08 -5.87 -17.28
C LEU A 273 -11.50 -7.18 -17.94
N HIS A 274 -12.42 -7.95 -17.33
CA HIS A 274 -13.00 -9.13 -17.90
C HIS A 274 -13.78 -8.84 -19.20
N ALA A 275 -14.61 -7.80 -19.19
CA ALA A 275 -15.34 -7.38 -20.37
C ALA A 275 -14.42 -6.98 -21.53
N LEU A 276 -13.32 -6.22 -21.24
CA LEU A 276 -12.29 -5.88 -22.23
C LEU A 276 -11.62 -7.14 -22.80
N GLY A 277 -11.15 -8.04 -21.92
CA GLY A 277 -10.45 -9.26 -22.38
C GLY A 277 -11.33 -10.18 -23.24
N ARG A 278 -12.62 -10.27 -22.92
CA ARG A 278 -13.59 -11.00 -23.76
C ARG A 278 -13.76 -10.37 -25.14
N ALA A 279 -13.84 -9.03 -25.19
CA ALA A 279 -13.98 -8.32 -26.46
C ALA A 279 -12.77 -8.57 -27.39
N GLU A 280 -11.54 -8.53 -26.84
CA GLU A 280 -10.32 -8.84 -27.60
C GLU A 280 -10.34 -10.31 -28.12
N ARG A 281 -10.71 -11.26 -27.25
CA ARG A 281 -10.83 -12.67 -27.64
C ARG A 281 -11.85 -12.88 -28.76
N ASP A 282 -12.98 -12.20 -28.71
CA ASP A 282 -14.05 -12.34 -29.72
C ASP A 282 -13.63 -11.73 -31.06
N VAL A 283 -12.82 -10.64 -31.04
CA VAL A 283 -12.19 -10.07 -32.26
C VAL A 283 -11.18 -11.05 -32.88
N ALA A 284 -10.29 -11.62 -32.04
CA ALA A 284 -9.27 -12.58 -32.50
C ALA A 284 -9.88 -13.86 -33.11
N ARG A 285 -11.08 -14.25 -32.68
CA ARG A 285 -11.79 -15.46 -33.18
C ARG A 285 -12.62 -15.21 -34.42
N ARG A 286 -12.80 -13.95 -34.87
CA ARG A 286 -13.49 -13.68 -36.13
C ARG A 286 -12.53 -14.00 -37.28
N PRO A 287 -12.82 -15.03 -38.15
CA PRO A 287 -12.02 -15.25 -39.32
C PRO A 287 -12.10 -13.98 -40.18
N GLY A 288 -10.93 -13.49 -40.62
CA GLY A 288 -10.85 -12.32 -41.50
C GLY A 288 -11.83 -12.45 -42.66
N ARG A 289 -12.70 -11.45 -42.80
CA ARG A 289 -13.50 -11.25 -43.98
C ARG A 289 -12.64 -10.69 -45.10
#